data_dc3f71b56e721340f28c695b8b29581c
#
_entry.id   dc3f71b56e721340f28c695b8b29581c
#
_cell.length_a   1.000
_cell.length_b   1.000
_cell.length_c   1.000
_cell.angle_alpha   90.00
_cell.angle_beta   90.00
_cell.angle_gamma   90.00
#
_symmetry.space_group_name_H-M   'P 1'
#
loop_
_entity.id
_entity.type
_entity.pdbx_description
1 polymer ?
#
loop_
_entity_poly.entity_id
_entity_poly.type
_entity_poly.pdbx_seq_one_letter_code
_entity_poly.pdbx_strand_id
1 'polypeptide(L)'
;MHNEHDFSAAGDRLSTFPAFFRVEGRQVAVFGDGDEAFAKVRLLANTNAHIVAYADQPEADFARYISENGIDHRALAFASELIEGATLVFAATGDEALDREIVILARAAKIPANAVDQPEFCDFFTPALVTRAPVAVAIGTEGAGPVLAQMIRARIDQMLSPSLGKLARLAVQYRDAAEENVPKGALRRNFWRRFFSGAVADAVAVGDTLSARQVVNRLLQSPERSEGRIWLVGAGPGAEDLLTLRAQRVLMEADVIVYDALVPQAIVDMGRRDAERLSVGKRKGCHSKSQDEINRLLVRLGKDGKRVVRLKSGDPLVYGRAGEEMAALREAGIAYEIVPGITSAFAAAADFELPLTLRGVASSLIFTTGHDLAGDVLPDWARLAVSGATIAVYMGRSVAASVAKRLIDAGLGVETTVAVIENASRADRRLLHGTLNDLPELEHRDELTGPVMVIIGDAVAGANFDRSEALASSVRPADFKREYVNG
;
A
#
# COMPACT_ATOMS: atom_id res chain seq x y z
N MET A 1 4.82 -38.37 9.66
CA MET A 1 4.13 -37.97 8.43
C MET A 1 3.60 -36.58 8.68
N HIS A 2 4.34 -35.52 8.28
CA HIS A 2 3.87 -34.15 8.36
C HIS A 2 3.00 -33.92 7.13
N ASN A 3 1.71 -33.61 7.35
CA ASN A 3 0.84 -33.10 6.30
C ASN A 3 1.39 -31.74 5.87
N GLU A 4 1.95 -31.68 4.67
CA GLU A 4 2.14 -30.43 3.93
C GLU A 4 0.74 -29.91 3.57
N HIS A 5 0.19 -29.05 4.41
CA HIS A 5 -0.97 -28.26 4.02
C HIS A 5 -0.52 -27.26 2.96
N ASP A 6 -0.97 -27.52 1.75
CA ASP A 6 -0.90 -26.66 0.59
C ASP A 6 -1.50 -25.27 0.95
N PHE A 7 -0.64 -24.25 1.06
CA PHE A 7 -1.02 -22.85 1.29
C PHE A 7 -1.61 -22.18 0.05
N SER A 8 -1.99 -22.95 -0.98
CA SER A 8 -2.52 -22.45 -2.23
C SER A 8 -4.04 -22.23 -2.16
N ALA A 9 -4.44 -21.00 -2.45
CA ALA A 9 -5.73 -20.54 -3.01
C ALA A 9 -6.99 -20.45 -2.12
N ALA A 10 -6.99 -20.84 -0.83
CA ALA A 10 -8.17 -20.65 0.05
C ALA A 10 -8.09 -19.38 0.93
N GLY A 11 -6.99 -18.62 0.90
CA GLY A 11 -6.59 -17.68 1.94
C GLY A 11 -6.87 -16.19 1.71
N ASP A 12 -7.38 -15.75 0.58
CA ASP A 12 -7.48 -14.30 0.27
C ASP A 12 -8.80 -13.64 0.73
N ARG A 13 -9.69 -14.37 1.41
CA ARG A 13 -10.95 -13.82 1.89
C ARG A 13 -11.09 -14.01 3.39
N LEU A 14 -11.52 -12.92 4.06
CA LEU A 14 -11.86 -12.99 5.47
C LEU A 14 -13.11 -13.87 5.66
N SER A 15 -13.13 -14.70 6.70
CA SER A 15 -14.30 -15.45 7.15
C SER A 15 -15.21 -14.59 8.02
N THR A 16 -14.70 -13.48 8.56
CA THR A 16 -15.45 -12.53 9.39
C THR A 16 -15.58 -11.17 8.73
N PHE A 17 -16.70 -10.49 8.99
CA PHE A 17 -16.91 -9.12 8.56
C PHE A 17 -16.63 -8.13 9.71
N PRO A 18 -15.62 -7.23 9.62
CA PRO A 18 -15.32 -6.27 10.66
C PRO A 18 -16.41 -5.19 10.71
N ALA A 19 -17.09 -5.08 11.86
CA ALA A 19 -18.14 -4.11 12.11
C ALA A 19 -18.05 -3.53 13.53
N PHE A 20 -18.54 -2.29 13.73
CA PHE A 20 -18.69 -1.68 15.04
C PHE A 20 -20.15 -1.74 15.46
N PHE A 21 -20.42 -2.32 16.62
CA PHE A 21 -21.76 -2.32 17.23
C PHE A 21 -22.05 -1.00 17.93
N ARG A 22 -23.24 -0.45 17.72
CA ARG A 22 -23.73 0.71 18.49
C ARG A 22 -24.28 0.21 19.81
N VAL A 23 -23.55 0.47 20.88
CA VAL A 23 -23.89 0.02 22.23
C VAL A 23 -24.27 1.18 23.17
N GLU A 24 -24.25 2.41 22.71
CA GLU A 24 -24.58 3.59 23.52
C GLU A 24 -25.99 3.48 24.08
N GLY A 25 -26.12 3.47 25.43
CA GLY A 25 -27.35 3.31 26.14
C GLY A 25 -28.06 1.96 25.98
N ARG A 26 -27.41 1.00 25.35
CA ARG A 26 -27.96 -0.36 25.15
C ARG A 26 -27.34 -1.35 26.12
N GLN A 27 -28.13 -2.29 26.54
CA GLN A 27 -27.69 -3.35 27.46
C GLN A 27 -26.70 -4.30 26.76
N VAL A 28 -25.60 -4.58 27.45
CA VAL A 28 -24.67 -5.67 27.13
C VAL A 28 -24.54 -6.54 28.36
N ALA A 29 -24.93 -7.83 28.23
CA ALA A 29 -24.91 -8.78 29.32
C ALA A 29 -23.61 -9.56 29.35
N VAL A 30 -22.99 -9.68 30.54
CA VAL A 30 -21.81 -10.49 30.78
C VAL A 30 -22.10 -11.47 31.90
N PHE A 31 -21.94 -12.77 31.62
CA PHE A 31 -22.17 -13.83 32.58
C PHE A 31 -20.85 -14.45 33.04
N GLY A 32 -20.62 -14.53 34.34
CA GLY A 32 -19.47 -15.16 34.96
C GLY A 32 -18.87 -14.38 36.12
N ASP A 33 -18.11 -15.07 36.97
CA ASP A 33 -17.58 -14.58 38.23
C ASP A 33 -16.07 -14.33 38.24
N GLY A 34 -15.36 -14.95 37.28
CA GLY A 34 -13.91 -14.99 37.25
C GLY A 34 -13.25 -13.93 36.36
N ASP A 35 -11.94 -14.11 36.15
CA ASP A 35 -11.05 -13.21 35.40
C ASP A 35 -11.52 -12.96 33.95
N GLU A 36 -12.12 -13.96 33.31
CA GLU A 36 -12.63 -13.86 31.93
C GLU A 36 -13.78 -12.86 31.83
N ALA A 37 -14.78 -12.98 32.72
CA ALA A 37 -15.89 -12.03 32.80
C ALA A 37 -15.40 -10.64 33.16
N PHE A 38 -14.47 -10.54 34.13
CA PHE A 38 -13.84 -9.28 34.50
C PHE A 38 -13.13 -8.60 33.31
N ALA A 39 -12.37 -9.36 32.53
CA ALA A 39 -11.71 -8.83 31.32
C ALA A 39 -12.72 -8.27 30.31
N LYS A 40 -13.88 -8.93 30.11
CA LYS A 40 -14.93 -8.45 29.22
C LYS A 40 -15.59 -7.18 29.73
N VAL A 41 -15.92 -7.12 31.03
CA VAL A 41 -16.48 -5.91 31.66
C VAL A 41 -15.51 -4.72 31.53
N ARG A 42 -14.19 -4.92 31.79
CA ARG A 42 -13.16 -3.89 31.59
C ARG A 42 -13.06 -3.41 30.14
N LEU A 43 -13.19 -4.31 29.17
CA LEU A 43 -13.20 -3.97 27.75
C LEU A 43 -14.39 -3.07 27.41
N LEU A 44 -15.59 -3.47 27.84
CA LEU A 44 -16.85 -2.77 27.61
C LEU A 44 -16.94 -1.42 28.34
N ALA A 45 -16.30 -1.28 29.50
CA ALA A 45 -16.25 -0.02 30.26
C ALA A 45 -15.59 1.14 29.51
N ASN A 46 -14.87 0.87 28.39
CA ASN A 46 -14.38 1.90 27.48
C ASN A 46 -15.45 2.41 26.50
N THR A 47 -16.72 1.96 26.63
CA THR A 47 -17.86 2.33 25.80
C THR A 47 -18.97 2.97 26.66
N ASN A 48 -20.00 3.54 26.00
CA ASN A 48 -21.20 4.04 26.67
C ASN A 48 -22.31 2.96 26.72
N ALA A 49 -21.94 1.68 26.78
CA ALA A 49 -22.90 0.60 26.97
C ALA A 49 -23.47 0.59 28.39
N HIS A 50 -24.72 0.18 28.54
CA HIS A 50 -25.26 -0.24 29.83
C HIS A 50 -24.82 -1.67 30.09
N ILE A 51 -23.73 -1.83 30.85
CA ILE A 51 -23.14 -3.15 31.15
C ILE A 51 -23.89 -3.73 32.34
N VAL A 52 -24.40 -4.94 32.17
CA VAL A 52 -25.00 -5.74 33.25
C VAL A 52 -24.11 -6.96 33.48
N ALA A 53 -23.48 -7.01 34.64
CA ALA A 53 -22.66 -8.13 35.06
C ALA A 53 -23.49 -9.10 35.93
N TYR A 54 -23.74 -10.27 35.38
CA TYR A 54 -24.40 -11.38 36.09
C TYR A 54 -23.32 -12.24 36.71
N ALA A 55 -23.05 -12.03 38.00
CA ALA A 55 -22.00 -12.67 38.74
C ALA A 55 -22.51 -12.98 40.16
N ASP A 56 -22.61 -14.27 40.51
CA ASP A 56 -23.14 -14.67 41.80
C ASP A 56 -22.13 -14.43 42.92
N GLN A 57 -20.88 -14.81 42.72
CA GLN A 57 -19.77 -14.65 43.66
C GLN A 57 -18.52 -14.11 42.96
N PRO A 58 -18.54 -12.84 42.48
CA PRO A 58 -17.41 -12.28 41.76
C PRO A 58 -16.14 -12.24 42.63
N GLU A 59 -15.00 -12.53 42.03
CA GLU A 59 -13.70 -12.41 42.70
C GLU A 59 -13.47 -10.98 43.24
N ALA A 60 -12.66 -10.84 44.30
CA ALA A 60 -12.51 -9.60 45.04
C ALA A 60 -12.12 -8.38 44.18
N ASP A 61 -11.23 -8.56 43.18
CA ASP A 61 -10.82 -7.49 42.28
C ASP A 61 -11.94 -7.12 41.29
N PHE A 62 -12.70 -8.10 40.84
CA PHE A 62 -13.85 -7.88 39.98
C PHE A 62 -14.98 -7.17 40.72
N ALA A 63 -15.32 -7.61 41.95
CA ALA A 63 -16.34 -6.98 42.79
C ALA A 63 -16.00 -5.51 43.08
N ARG A 64 -14.72 -5.24 43.41
CA ARG A 64 -14.24 -3.87 43.61
C ARG A 64 -14.41 -3.02 42.36
N TYR A 65 -13.99 -3.52 41.19
CA TYR A 65 -14.10 -2.81 39.92
C TYR A 65 -15.57 -2.48 39.55
N ILE A 66 -16.47 -3.43 39.73
CA ILE A 66 -17.93 -3.23 39.55
C ILE A 66 -18.39 -2.04 40.38
N SER A 67 -18.07 -2.03 41.68
CA SER A 67 -18.46 -0.96 42.61
C SER A 67 -17.88 0.40 42.24
N GLU A 68 -16.58 0.45 41.95
CA GLU A 68 -15.86 1.71 41.64
C GLU A 68 -16.32 2.34 40.32
N ASN A 69 -16.77 1.54 39.35
CA ASN A 69 -17.17 2.00 38.04
C ASN A 69 -18.68 2.06 37.80
N GLY A 70 -19.49 1.78 38.85
CA GLY A 70 -20.93 1.86 38.77
C GLY A 70 -21.57 0.92 37.75
N ILE A 71 -20.99 -0.29 37.58
CA ILE A 71 -21.52 -1.32 36.69
C ILE A 71 -22.79 -1.92 37.34
N ASP A 72 -23.84 -2.13 36.55
CA ASP A 72 -25.05 -2.80 37.00
C ASP A 72 -24.71 -4.28 37.31
N HIS A 73 -24.66 -4.60 38.60
CA HIS A 73 -24.33 -5.95 39.07
C HIS A 73 -25.56 -6.66 39.59
N ARG A 74 -25.73 -7.88 39.15
CA ARG A 74 -26.80 -8.76 39.58
C ARG A 74 -26.23 -10.09 40.06
N ALA A 75 -26.32 -10.33 41.36
CA ALA A 75 -25.91 -11.58 41.98
C ALA A 75 -26.95 -12.68 41.68
N LEU A 76 -26.99 -13.15 40.45
CA LEU A 76 -27.94 -14.14 39.93
C LEU A 76 -27.20 -15.16 39.11
N ALA A 77 -27.52 -16.44 39.34
CA ALA A 77 -27.15 -17.48 38.40
C ALA A 77 -27.89 -17.29 37.06
N PHE A 78 -27.32 -17.86 36.00
CA PHE A 78 -27.93 -17.75 34.66
C PHE A 78 -29.37 -18.23 34.61
N ALA A 79 -30.22 -17.42 33.97
CA ALA A 79 -31.59 -17.80 33.59
C ALA A 79 -31.89 -17.16 32.22
N SER A 80 -32.68 -17.85 31.39
CA SER A 80 -32.96 -17.47 30.00
C SER A 80 -33.53 -16.05 29.84
N GLU A 81 -34.31 -15.61 30.84
CA GLU A 81 -34.96 -14.27 30.84
C GLU A 81 -33.96 -13.13 30.99
N LEU A 82 -32.75 -13.41 31.51
CA LEU A 82 -31.72 -12.40 31.77
C LEU A 82 -31.05 -11.86 30.51
N ILE A 83 -31.17 -12.58 29.38
CA ILE A 83 -30.63 -12.11 28.07
C ILE A 83 -31.62 -11.22 27.31
N GLU A 84 -32.87 -11.17 27.72
CA GLU A 84 -33.89 -10.38 27.01
C GLU A 84 -33.53 -8.90 26.95
N GLY A 85 -33.63 -8.30 25.76
CA GLY A 85 -33.32 -6.87 25.56
C GLY A 85 -31.82 -6.56 25.46
N ALA A 86 -30.93 -7.53 25.65
CA ALA A 86 -29.51 -7.33 25.44
C ALA A 86 -29.19 -7.13 23.94
N THR A 87 -28.20 -6.28 23.65
CA THR A 87 -27.67 -6.08 22.29
C THR A 87 -26.56 -7.11 21.97
N LEU A 88 -25.79 -7.46 22.99
CA LEU A 88 -24.71 -8.44 22.93
C LEU A 88 -24.71 -9.25 24.23
N VAL A 89 -24.30 -10.51 24.13
CA VAL A 89 -24.11 -11.40 25.27
C VAL A 89 -22.68 -11.93 25.28
N PHE A 90 -22.06 -11.91 26.45
CA PHE A 90 -20.79 -12.58 26.71
C PHE A 90 -20.99 -13.68 27.75
N ALA A 91 -20.69 -14.91 27.37
CA ALA A 91 -20.64 -16.07 28.22
C ALA A 91 -19.18 -16.32 28.64
N ALA A 92 -18.89 -16.14 29.91
CA ALA A 92 -17.54 -16.17 30.51
C ALA A 92 -17.62 -16.78 31.91
N THR A 93 -18.38 -17.87 32.07
CA THR A 93 -18.64 -18.48 33.36
C THR A 93 -17.51 -19.40 33.81
N GLY A 94 -16.63 -19.80 32.90
CA GLY A 94 -15.60 -20.82 33.12
C GLY A 94 -16.12 -22.24 33.05
N ASP A 95 -17.44 -22.45 32.84
CA ASP A 95 -18.07 -23.72 32.52
C ASP A 95 -18.48 -23.78 31.05
N GLU A 96 -17.72 -24.56 30.26
CA GLU A 96 -17.93 -24.67 28.80
C GLU A 96 -19.36 -25.10 28.43
N ALA A 97 -20.00 -25.93 29.24
CA ALA A 97 -21.35 -26.42 28.95
C ALA A 97 -22.39 -25.32 29.19
N LEU A 98 -22.24 -24.56 30.26
CA LEU A 98 -23.10 -23.41 30.56
C LEU A 98 -22.90 -22.28 29.54
N ASP A 99 -21.65 -21.99 29.16
CA ASP A 99 -21.36 -20.97 28.15
C ASP A 99 -22.01 -21.32 26.79
N ARG A 100 -22.00 -22.59 26.37
CA ARG A 100 -22.73 -23.06 25.19
C ARG A 100 -24.25 -22.92 25.32
N GLU A 101 -24.80 -23.23 26.48
CA GLU A 101 -26.22 -23.02 26.72
C GLU A 101 -26.64 -21.57 26.60
N ILE A 102 -25.86 -20.66 27.19
CA ILE A 102 -26.08 -19.22 27.10
C ILE A 102 -26.08 -18.78 25.64
N VAL A 103 -25.10 -19.22 24.85
CA VAL A 103 -24.99 -18.87 23.41
C VAL A 103 -26.18 -19.40 22.62
N ILE A 104 -26.59 -20.65 22.85
CA ILE A 104 -27.75 -21.26 22.17
C ILE A 104 -29.02 -20.43 22.44
N LEU A 105 -29.25 -20.05 23.70
CA LEU A 105 -30.41 -19.26 24.09
C LEU A 105 -30.33 -17.83 23.52
N ALA A 106 -29.17 -17.21 23.54
CA ALA A 106 -28.97 -15.88 22.94
C ALA A 106 -29.26 -15.91 21.41
N ARG A 107 -28.77 -16.94 20.70
CA ARG A 107 -29.08 -17.15 19.27
C ARG A 107 -30.58 -17.37 19.02
N ALA A 108 -31.25 -18.12 19.86
CA ALA A 108 -32.71 -18.30 19.78
C ALA A 108 -33.45 -16.96 19.93
N ALA A 109 -32.96 -16.08 20.80
CA ALA A 109 -33.44 -14.71 20.97
C ALA A 109 -32.94 -13.73 19.88
N LYS A 110 -32.14 -14.17 18.90
CA LYS A 110 -31.52 -13.37 17.85
C LYS A 110 -30.54 -12.30 18.37
N ILE A 111 -29.88 -12.60 19.48
CA ILE A 111 -28.88 -11.75 20.10
C ILE A 111 -27.49 -12.34 19.83
N PRO A 112 -26.56 -11.61 19.20
CA PRO A 112 -25.20 -12.07 19.00
C PRO A 112 -24.50 -12.39 20.32
N ALA A 113 -23.83 -13.54 20.39
CA ALA A 113 -23.18 -14.02 21.59
C ALA A 113 -21.71 -14.40 21.33
N ASN A 114 -20.90 -14.26 22.38
CA ASN A 114 -19.51 -14.67 22.41
C ASN A 114 -19.27 -15.56 23.64
N ALA A 115 -18.87 -16.82 23.41
CA ALA A 115 -18.35 -17.70 24.45
C ALA A 115 -16.84 -17.54 24.53
N VAL A 116 -16.32 -17.20 25.71
CA VAL A 116 -14.89 -16.97 25.90
C VAL A 116 -14.15 -18.28 25.71
N ASP A 117 -13.03 -18.24 25.01
CA ASP A 117 -12.15 -19.36 24.65
C ASP A 117 -12.83 -20.52 23.87
N GLN A 118 -14.04 -20.31 23.34
CA GLN A 118 -14.78 -21.26 22.49
C GLN A 118 -15.13 -20.64 21.13
N PRO A 119 -14.15 -20.45 20.21
CA PRO A 119 -14.34 -19.74 18.94
C PRO A 119 -15.48 -20.27 18.05
N GLU A 120 -15.70 -21.57 18.07
CA GLU A 120 -16.76 -22.26 17.29
C GLU A 120 -18.18 -21.89 17.72
N PHE A 121 -18.35 -21.41 18.97
CA PHE A 121 -19.63 -20.94 19.49
C PHE A 121 -19.80 -19.43 19.45
N CYS A 122 -18.82 -18.69 18.91
CA CYS A 122 -18.88 -17.24 18.84
C CYS A 122 -19.58 -16.75 17.57
N ASP A 123 -20.54 -15.81 17.70
CA ASP A 123 -21.12 -15.08 16.57
C ASP A 123 -20.25 -13.86 16.18
N PHE A 124 -19.41 -13.39 17.10
CA PHE A 124 -18.45 -12.32 16.89
C PHE A 124 -17.22 -12.51 17.77
N PHE A 125 -16.10 -11.95 17.36
CA PHE A 125 -14.85 -11.98 18.12
C PHE A 125 -14.53 -10.60 18.73
N THR A 126 -13.89 -10.60 19.90
CA THR A 126 -13.37 -9.39 20.53
C THR A 126 -12.00 -9.07 19.96
N PRO A 127 -11.84 -7.95 19.21
CA PRO A 127 -10.56 -7.58 18.62
C PRO A 127 -9.60 -6.97 19.65
N ALA A 128 -8.30 -6.95 19.32
CA ALA A 128 -7.37 -6.06 20.01
C ALA A 128 -7.68 -4.60 19.63
N LEU A 129 -7.77 -3.71 20.62
CA LEU A 129 -8.20 -2.32 20.43
C LEU A 129 -7.08 -1.31 20.68
N VAL A 130 -7.00 -0.31 19.80
CA VAL A 130 -6.33 0.96 20.08
C VAL A 130 -7.38 2.06 20.15
N THR A 131 -7.49 2.71 21.31
CA THR A 131 -8.55 3.69 21.57
C THR A 131 -7.98 5.09 21.76
N ARG A 132 -8.49 6.04 20.98
CA ARG A 132 -8.34 7.50 21.12
C ARG A 132 -9.73 8.12 21.01
N ALA A 133 -10.64 7.74 21.89
CA ALA A 133 -12.06 8.04 21.80
C ALA A 133 -12.35 9.48 21.33
N PRO A 134 -13.21 9.69 20.31
CA PRO A 134 -14.11 8.72 19.65
C PRO A 134 -13.48 7.89 18.52
N VAL A 135 -12.18 7.97 18.32
CA VAL A 135 -11.45 7.14 17.32
C VAL A 135 -11.09 5.81 17.96
N ALA A 136 -11.39 4.71 17.28
CA ALA A 136 -10.98 3.37 17.66
C ALA A 136 -10.46 2.60 16.44
N VAL A 137 -9.44 1.76 16.65
CA VAL A 137 -8.93 0.80 15.67
C VAL A 137 -9.09 -0.60 16.25
N ALA A 138 -9.81 -1.45 15.56
CA ALA A 138 -10.04 -2.84 15.92
C ALA A 138 -9.18 -3.76 15.03
N ILE A 139 -8.48 -4.71 15.65
CA ILE A 139 -7.54 -5.61 14.96
C ILE A 139 -7.99 -7.04 15.24
N GLY A 140 -8.50 -7.71 14.21
CA GLY A 140 -8.89 -9.12 14.22
C GLY A 140 -7.84 -9.96 13.47
N THR A 141 -7.62 -11.19 13.92
CA THR A 141 -6.69 -12.15 13.31
C THR A 141 -7.34 -13.50 13.04
N GLU A 142 -8.67 -13.58 13.13
CA GLU A 142 -9.46 -14.82 12.92
C GLU A 142 -8.88 -16.07 13.65
N GLY A 143 -8.33 -15.86 14.85
CA GLY A 143 -7.71 -16.93 15.64
C GLY A 143 -6.26 -17.26 15.27
N ALA A 144 -5.65 -16.59 14.27
CA ALA A 144 -4.25 -16.85 13.86
C ALA A 144 -3.23 -16.62 14.98
N GLY A 145 -3.53 -15.80 15.99
CA GLY A 145 -2.72 -15.68 17.18
C GLY A 145 -2.87 -14.35 17.93
N PRO A 146 -3.05 -14.40 19.25
CA PRO A 146 -3.17 -13.21 20.09
C PRO A 146 -1.89 -12.36 20.09
N VAL A 147 -0.72 -12.99 19.96
CA VAL A 147 0.59 -12.30 19.91
C VAL A 147 0.69 -11.42 18.66
N LEU A 148 0.25 -11.90 17.50
CA LEU A 148 0.22 -11.11 16.27
C LEU A 148 -0.68 -9.87 16.41
N ALA A 149 -1.88 -10.04 16.96
CA ALA A 149 -2.80 -8.94 17.23
C ALA A 149 -2.18 -7.90 18.18
N GLN A 150 -1.48 -8.32 19.23
CA GLN A 150 -0.81 -7.43 20.16
C GLN A 150 0.38 -6.69 19.53
N MET A 151 1.17 -7.35 18.68
CA MET A 151 2.26 -6.70 17.95
C MET A 151 1.74 -5.61 17.01
N ILE A 152 0.68 -5.89 16.26
CA ILE A 152 0.05 -4.91 15.37
C ILE A 152 -0.55 -3.77 16.19
N ARG A 153 -1.25 -4.07 17.28
CA ARG A 153 -1.80 -3.08 18.21
C ARG A 153 -0.72 -2.13 18.72
N ALA A 154 0.42 -2.64 19.19
CA ALA A 154 1.51 -1.82 19.70
C ALA A 154 2.07 -0.85 18.64
N ARG A 155 2.22 -1.30 17.39
CA ARG A 155 2.66 -0.46 16.29
C ARG A 155 1.65 0.65 15.98
N ILE A 156 0.37 0.32 15.91
CA ILE A 156 -0.69 1.30 15.65
C ILE A 156 -0.80 2.29 16.81
N ASP A 157 -0.70 1.84 18.06
CA ASP A 157 -0.76 2.69 19.24
C ASP A 157 0.35 3.76 19.24
N GLN A 158 1.57 3.40 18.83
CA GLN A 158 2.69 4.32 18.66
C GLN A 158 2.49 5.34 17.53
N MET A 159 1.77 4.96 16.46
CA MET A 159 1.51 5.84 15.31
C MET A 159 0.43 6.88 15.60
N LEU A 160 -0.52 6.59 16.50
CA LEU A 160 -1.66 7.46 16.76
C LEU A 160 -1.35 8.43 17.91
N SER A 161 -1.33 9.73 17.60
CA SER A 161 -1.15 10.77 18.62
C SER A 161 -2.18 10.64 19.78
N PRO A 162 -1.75 10.81 21.03
CA PRO A 162 -2.65 10.88 22.18
C PRO A 162 -3.73 12.00 22.04
N SER A 163 -3.41 13.07 21.32
CA SER A 163 -4.35 14.20 21.07
C SER A 163 -5.40 13.92 20.01
N LEU A 164 -5.30 12.82 19.25
CA LEU A 164 -6.21 12.49 18.14
C LEU A 164 -7.69 12.49 18.57
N GLY A 165 -7.99 11.94 19.74
CA GLY A 165 -9.35 11.92 20.27
C GLY A 165 -9.91 13.33 20.56
N LYS A 166 -9.06 14.24 21.08
CA LYS A 166 -9.46 15.64 21.29
C LYS A 166 -9.75 16.33 19.96
N LEU A 167 -8.90 16.11 18.96
CA LEU A 167 -9.07 16.66 17.63
C LEU A 167 -10.35 16.13 16.95
N ALA A 168 -10.65 14.84 17.09
CA ALA A 168 -11.86 14.24 16.54
C ALA A 168 -13.12 14.79 17.24
N ARG A 169 -13.12 14.98 18.56
CA ARG A 169 -14.22 15.62 19.28
C ARG A 169 -14.45 17.06 18.82
N LEU A 170 -13.37 17.81 18.62
CA LEU A 170 -13.46 19.17 18.07
C LEU A 170 -14.08 19.15 16.67
N ALA A 171 -13.72 18.19 15.82
CA ALA A 171 -14.28 18.03 14.49
C ALA A 171 -15.80 17.77 14.52
N VAL A 172 -16.28 16.96 15.47
CA VAL A 172 -17.73 16.73 15.66
C VAL A 172 -18.46 18.04 15.98
N GLN A 173 -17.89 18.91 16.85
CA GLN A 173 -18.49 20.19 17.20
C GLN A 173 -18.63 21.16 16.02
N TYR A 174 -17.73 21.06 15.04
CA TYR A 174 -17.71 21.93 13.87
C TYR A 174 -18.31 21.30 12.60
N ARG A 175 -18.89 20.10 12.70
CA ARG A 175 -19.44 19.38 11.53
C ARG A 175 -20.52 20.20 10.84
N ASP A 176 -21.54 20.64 11.59
CA ASP A 176 -22.67 21.35 11.04
C ASP A 176 -22.25 22.71 10.47
N ALA A 177 -21.42 23.47 11.19
CA ALA A 177 -20.84 24.70 10.69
C ALA A 177 -20.03 24.52 9.39
N ALA A 178 -19.29 23.42 9.27
CA ALA A 178 -18.57 23.10 8.03
C ALA A 178 -19.53 22.70 6.91
N GLU A 179 -20.64 22.05 7.23
CA GLU A 179 -21.68 21.71 6.24
C GLU A 179 -22.44 22.93 5.71
N GLU A 180 -22.69 23.91 6.55
CA GLU A 180 -23.35 25.15 6.19
C GLU A 180 -22.44 26.12 5.42
N ASN A 181 -21.19 26.30 5.87
CA ASN A 181 -20.33 27.38 5.40
C ASN A 181 -19.33 26.94 4.30
N VAL A 182 -19.08 25.63 4.14
CA VAL A 182 -18.11 25.13 3.15
C VAL A 182 -18.81 24.27 2.09
N PRO A 183 -18.78 24.68 0.81
CA PRO A 183 -19.41 23.92 -0.28
C PRO A 183 -18.94 22.46 -0.36
N LYS A 184 -19.86 21.53 -0.67
CA LYS A 184 -19.54 20.12 -0.89
C LYS A 184 -18.46 19.97 -1.97
N GLY A 185 -17.67 18.91 -1.90
CA GLY A 185 -16.62 18.57 -2.87
C GLY A 185 -15.22 18.97 -2.43
N ALA A 186 -14.40 19.48 -3.32
CA ALA A 186 -12.98 19.77 -3.07
C ALA A 186 -12.74 20.75 -1.91
N LEU A 187 -13.57 21.79 -1.79
CA LEU A 187 -13.45 22.81 -0.73
C LEU A 187 -13.66 22.20 0.66
N ARG A 188 -14.70 21.37 0.83
CA ARG A 188 -14.98 20.71 2.11
C ARG A 188 -13.93 19.67 2.46
N ARG A 189 -13.43 18.93 1.47
CA ARG A 189 -12.28 18.01 1.69
C ARG A 189 -11.02 18.77 2.09
N ASN A 190 -10.74 19.91 1.45
CA ASN A 190 -9.60 20.76 1.81
C ASN A 190 -9.72 21.32 3.23
N PHE A 191 -10.91 21.80 3.61
CA PHE A 191 -11.20 22.24 4.97
C PHE A 191 -10.85 21.15 5.99
N TRP A 192 -11.42 19.94 5.85
CA TRP A 192 -11.18 18.85 6.79
C TRP A 192 -9.71 18.39 6.79
N ARG A 193 -9.06 18.39 5.65
CA ARG A 193 -7.62 18.07 5.59
C ARG A 193 -6.80 19.08 6.41
N ARG A 194 -7.01 20.37 6.20
CA ARG A 194 -6.32 21.45 6.96
C ARG A 194 -6.67 21.39 8.43
N PHE A 195 -7.87 20.94 8.76
CA PHE A 195 -8.30 20.72 10.13
C PHE A 195 -7.50 19.60 10.79
N PHE A 196 -7.36 18.44 10.14
CA PHE A 196 -6.74 17.25 10.73
C PHE A 196 -5.21 17.20 10.61
N SER A 197 -4.59 17.96 9.74
CA SER A 197 -3.14 17.91 9.45
C SER A 197 -2.47 19.29 9.41
N GLY A 198 -3.04 20.31 10.04
CA GLY A 198 -2.47 21.66 10.03
C GLY A 198 -2.54 22.32 11.41
N ALA A 199 -2.53 23.66 11.42
CA ALA A 199 -2.46 24.46 12.64
C ALA A 199 -3.55 24.16 13.69
N VAL A 200 -4.71 23.60 13.28
CA VAL A 200 -5.73 23.13 14.24
C VAL A 200 -5.21 21.92 15.01
N ALA A 201 -4.66 20.93 14.30
CA ALA A 201 -4.12 19.72 14.92
C ALA A 201 -2.92 20.05 15.82
N ASP A 202 -2.06 20.98 15.40
CA ASP A 202 -0.88 21.43 16.17
C ASP A 202 -1.33 22.10 17.48
N ALA A 203 -2.30 23.02 17.41
CA ALA A 203 -2.85 23.68 18.60
C ALA A 203 -3.51 22.70 19.56
N VAL A 204 -4.28 21.71 19.05
CA VAL A 204 -4.88 20.66 19.88
C VAL A 204 -3.83 19.77 20.53
N ALA A 205 -2.73 19.49 19.83
CA ALA A 205 -1.62 18.66 20.35
C ALA A 205 -0.96 19.28 21.58
N VAL A 206 -0.79 20.59 21.59
CA VAL A 206 -0.22 21.34 22.74
C VAL A 206 -1.28 21.77 23.78
N GLY A 207 -2.56 21.43 23.55
CA GLY A 207 -3.65 21.73 24.47
C GLY A 207 -4.24 23.15 24.36
N ASP A 208 -3.82 23.93 23.36
CA ASP A 208 -4.30 25.30 23.13
C ASP A 208 -5.66 25.29 22.37
N THR A 209 -6.73 25.09 23.14
CA THR A 209 -8.10 25.01 22.61
C THR A 209 -8.58 26.34 22.02
N LEU A 210 -8.10 27.48 22.54
CA LEU A 210 -8.52 28.81 22.07
C LEU A 210 -7.93 29.05 20.65
N SER A 211 -6.64 28.87 20.48
CA SER A 211 -5.99 28.98 19.16
C SER A 211 -6.59 27.99 18.15
N ALA A 212 -6.84 26.74 18.57
CA ALA A 212 -7.50 25.76 17.71
C ALA A 212 -8.83 26.26 17.15
N ARG A 213 -9.73 26.79 18.03
CA ARG A 213 -11.02 27.34 17.62
C ARG A 213 -10.88 28.56 16.72
N GLN A 214 -9.94 29.46 17.00
CA GLN A 214 -9.68 30.63 16.14
C GLN A 214 -9.24 30.24 14.74
N VAL A 215 -8.38 29.21 14.63
CA VAL A 215 -7.93 28.68 13.33
C VAL A 215 -9.09 28.05 12.58
N VAL A 216 -9.95 27.25 13.23
CA VAL A 216 -11.14 26.66 12.60
C VAL A 216 -12.07 27.75 12.07
N ASN A 217 -12.37 28.80 12.85
CA ASN A 217 -13.23 29.89 12.42
C ASN A 217 -12.68 30.62 11.20
N ARG A 218 -11.34 30.83 11.12
CA ARG A 218 -10.70 31.36 9.91
C ARG A 218 -10.86 30.45 8.70
N LEU A 219 -10.72 29.13 8.89
CA LEU A 219 -10.92 28.15 7.82
C LEU A 219 -12.35 28.13 7.29
N LEU A 220 -13.35 28.36 8.15
CA LEU A 220 -14.76 28.45 7.78
C LEU A 220 -15.07 29.72 6.99
N GLN A 221 -14.51 30.86 7.42
CA GLN A 221 -14.74 32.15 6.78
C GLN A 221 -14.07 32.32 5.41
N SER A 222 -12.97 31.61 5.20
CA SER A 222 -12.23 31.70 3.93
C SER A 222 -11.90 30.28 3.44
N PRO A 223 -12.88 29.56 2.86
CA PRO A 223 -12.63 28.29 2.24
C PRO A 223 -11.78 28.48 0.99
N GLU A 224 -10.46 28.52 1.17
CA GLU A 224 -9.52 28.64 0.07
C GLU A 224 -9.69 27.50 -0.90
N ARG A 225 -9.82 27.84 -2.19
CA ARG A 225 -9.58 26.85 -3.25
C ARG A 225 -8.18 26.31 -3.06
N SER A 226 -8.03 25.02 -2.96
CA SER A 226 -6.69 24.43 -3.04
C SER A 226 -6.08 24.86 -4.37
N GLU A 227 -4.91 25.46 -4.34
CA GLU A 227 -4.14 25.56 -5.57
C GLU A 227 -3.90 24.16 -6.08
N GLY A 228 -4.23 23.94 -7.37
CA GLY A 228 -4.01 22.66 -8.00
C GLY A 228 -2.54 22.32 -7.96
N ARG A 229 -2.22 21.07 -7.67
CA ARG A 229 -0.84 20.57 -7.61
C ARG A 229 -0.71 19.26 -8.34
N ILE A 230 0.32 19.15 -9.15
CA ILE A 230 0.61 17.92 -9.89
C ILE A 230 1.88 17.29 -9.31
N TRP A 231 1.83 16.00 -9.02
CA TRP A 231 3.01 15.20 -8.72
C TRP A 231 3.28 14.27 -9.89
N LEU A 232 4.47 14.38 -10.50
CA LEU A 232 4.97 13.40 -11.46
C LEU A 232 5.70 12.32 -10.65
N VAL A 233 5.09 11.16 -10.52
CA VAL A 233 5.49 10.13 -9.55
C VAL A 233 5.99 8.88 -10.25
N GLY A 234 7.16 8.41 -9.88
CA GLY A 234 7.66 7.09 -10.26
C GLY A 234 6.96 5.99 -9.47
N ALA A 235 6.30 5.08 -10.20
CA ALA A 235 5.67 3.89 -9.63
C ALA A 235 6.67 2.77 -9.33
N GLY A 236 7.95 2.97 -9.66
CA GLY A 236 8.92 1.88 -9.60
C GLY A 236 8.72 0.84 -10.70
N PRO A 237 9.45 -0.28 -10.66
CA PRO A 237 9.48 -1.30 -11.72
C PRO A 237 8.25 -2.23 -11.72
N GLY A 238 7.57 -2.36 -10.58
CA GLY A 238 6.36 -3.16 -10.52
C GLY A 238 6.02 -3.75 -9.14
N ALA A 239 7.02 -4.11 -8.34
CA ALA A 239 6.81 -4.56 -6.97
C ALA A 239 6.32 -3.40 -6.08
N GLU A 240 5.35 -3.68 -5.23
CA GLU A 240 4.69 -2.68 -4.39
C GLU A 240 5.62 -2.10 -3.32
N ASP A 241 6.48 -2.92 -2.76
CA ASP A 241 7.47 -2.57 -1.73
C ASP A 241 8.66 -1.74 -2.28
N LEU A 242 8.78 -1.66 -3.61
CA LEU A 242 9.73 -0.78 -4.29
C LEU A 242 9.16 0.62 -4.58
N LEU A 243 7.94 0.90 -4.15
CA LEU A 243 7.40 2.25 -4.17
C LEU A 243 8.07 3.11 -3.09
N THR A 244 8.50 4.31 -3.43
CA THR A 244 9.09 5.20 -2.42
C THR A 244 8.04 5.64 -1.40
N LEU A 245 8.43 5.83 -0.13
CA LEU A 245 7.54 6.32 0.93
C LEU A 245 6.88 7.66 0.56
N ARG A 246 7.58 8.49 -0.21
CA ARG A 246 7.02 9.75 -0.70
C ARG A 246 5.95 9.54 -1.76
N ALA A 247 6.16 8.61 -2.69
CA ALA A 247 5.17 8.24 -3.69
C ALA A 247 3.90 7.68 -3.03
N GLN A 248 4.02 6.80 -2.06
CA GLN A 248 2.89 6.27 -1.29
C GLN A 248 2.11 7.40 -0.59
N ARG A 249 2.81 8.33 0.06
CA ARG A 249 2.16 9.47 0.74
C ARG A 249 1.37 10.33 -0.21
N VAL A 250 1.95 10.74 -1.35
CA VAL A 250 1.24 11.61 -2.31
C VAL A 250 0.08 10.89 -3.01
N LEU A 251 0.17 9.57 -3.22
CA LEU A 251 -0.96 8.75 -3.69
C LEU A 251 -2.14 8.79 -2.71
N MET A 252 -1.87 8.67 -1.40
CA MET A 252 -2.88 8.79 -0.34
C MET A 252 -3.47 10.20 -0.22
N GLU A 253 -2.83 11.20 -0.80
CA GLU A 253 -3.28 12.58 -0.79
C GLU A 253 -4.01 13.00 -2.08
N ALA A 254 -3.89 12.24 -3.16
CA ALA A 254 -4.40 12.60 -4.47
C ALA A 254 -5.94 12.65 -4.54
N ASP A 255 -6.47 13.64 -5.27
CA ASP A 255 -7.88 13.67 -5.70
C ASP A 255 -8.08 12.90 -6.99
N VAL A 256 -7.03 12.88 -7.86
CA VAL A 256 -7.03 12.20 -9.15
C VAL A 256 -5.69 11.49 -9.34
N ILE A 257 -5.74 10.24 -9.78
CA ILE A 257 -4.56 9.44 -10.15
C ILE A 257 -4.64 9.21 -11.66
N VAL A 258 -3.69 9.80 -12.40
CA VAL A 258 -3.54 9.64 -13.86
C VAL A 258 -2.38 8.68 -14.09
N TYR A 259 -2.60 7.51 -14.71
CA TYR A 259 -1.60 6.45 -14.77
C TYR A 259 -1.45 5.80 -16.14
N ASP A 260 -0.23 5.29 -16.43
CA ASP A 260 0.11 4.57 -17.65
C ASP A 260 -0.26 3.09 -17.57
N ALA A 261 -0.39 2.42 -18.72
CA ALA A 261 -0.76 1.01 -18.79
C ALA A 261 0.25 0.05 -18.13
N LEU A 262 1.53 0.43 -18.03
CA LEU A 262 2.59 -0.39 -17.42
C LEU A 262 2.58 -0.33 -15.88
N VAL A 263 1.84 0.59 -15.27
CA VAL A 263 1.72 0.68 -13.82
C VAL A 263 0.80 -0.44 -13.32
N PRO A 264 1.26 -1.31 -12.40
CA PRO A 264 0.42 -2.35 -11.82
C PRO A 264 -0.80 -1.77 -11.11
N GLN A 265 -1.94 -2.48 -11.22
CA GLN A 265 -3.19 -2.05 -10.59
C GLN A 265 -3.06 -1.96 -9.06
N ALA A 266 -2.32 -2.88 -8.43
CA ALA A 266 -2.06 -2.87 -7.00
C ALA A 266 -1.45 -1.55 -6.51
N ILE A 267 -0.50 -0.97 -7.26
CA ILE A 267 0.08 0.35 -6.95
C ILE A 267 -0.95 1.48 -7.12
N VAL A 268 -1.79 1.41 -8.17
CA VAL A 268 -2.87 2.40 -8.37
C VAL A 268 -3.88 2.35 -7.22
N ASP A 269 -4.13 1.15 -6.68
CA ASP A 269 -5.09 0.90 -5.60
C ASP A 269 -4.56 1.31 -4.21
N MET A 270 -3.26 1.55 -4.07
CA MET A 270 -2.70 2.21 -2.88
C MET A 270 -3.17 3.66 -2.69
N GLY A 271 -3.74 4.27 -3.71
CA GLY A 271 -4.37 5.58 -3.60
C GLY A 271 -5.66 5.52 -2.79
N ARG A 272 -6.14 6.70 -2.33
CA ARG A 272 -7.40 6.79 -1.60
C ARG A 272 -8.55 6.13 -2.36
N ARG A 273 -9.46 5.49 -1.62
CA ARG A 273 -10.63 4.81 -2.19
C ARG A 273 -11.51 5.73 -3.05
N ASP A 274 -11.63 7.00 -2.66
CA ASP A 274 -12.45 8.03 -3.33
C ASP A 274 -11.69 8.85 -4.37
N ALA A 275 -10.39 8.58 -4.62
CA ALA A 275 -9.63 9.21 -5.68
C ALA A 275 -10.13 8.74 -7.06
N GLU A 276 -10.31 9.68 -7.98
CA GLU A 276 -10.61 9.38 -9.38
C GLU A 276 -9.41 8.72 -10.06
N ARG A 277 -9.60 7.63 -10.79
CA ARG A 277 -8.55 6.88 -11.47
C ARG A 277 -8.71 7.01 -12.98
N LEU A 278 -7.73 7.64 -13.65
CA LEU A 278 -7.74 7.92 -15.08
C LEU A 278 -6.58 7.20 -15.77
N SER A 279 -6.86 6.11 -16.46
CA SER A 279 -5.88 5.45 -17.32
C SER A 279 -5.65 6.26 -18.59
N VAL A 280 -4.39 6.53 -18.93
CA VAL A 280 -3.98 7.23 -20.14
C VAL A 280 -3.13 6.35 -21.07
N GLY A 281 -2.80 5.13 -20.64
CA GLY A 281 -2.02 4.18 -21.41
C GLY A 281 -2.83 3.46 -22.50
N LYS A 282 -2.12 2.84 -23.44
CA LYS A 282 -2.73 2.01 -24.51
C LYS A 282 -3.31 0.73 -23.90
N ARG A 283 -4.62 0.53 -23.97
CA ARG A 283 -5.24 -0.79 -23.78
C ARG A 283 -5.77 -1.28 -25.14
N LYS A 284 -5.68 -2.60 -25.41
CA LYS A 284 -6.30 -3.20 -26.60
C LYS A 284 -7.78 -2.80 -26.66
N GLY A 285 -8.18 -2.12 -27.75
CA GLY A 285 -9.57 -1.70 -27.97
C GLY A 285 -9.96 -0.29 -27.49
N CYS A 286 -9.07 0.49 -26.83
CA CYS A 286 -9.31 1.87 -26.45
C CYS A 286 -8.35 2.82 -27.16
N HIS A 287 -8.84 4.01 -27.60
CA HIS A 287 -7.96 5.05 -28.10
C HIS A 287 -6.96 5.47 -27.03
N SER A 288 -5.65 5.30 -27.31
CA SER A 288 -4.61 5.84 -26.44
C SER A 288 -4.60 7.36 -26.54
N LYS A 289 -4.51 8.04 -25.39
CA LYS A 289 -4.30 9.48 -25.41
C LYS A 289 -2.92 9.81 -25.98
N SER A 290 -2.87 10.80 -26.86
CA SER A 290 -1.59 11.39 -27.29
C SER A 290 -0.92 12.10 -26.11
N GLN A 291 0.37 12.36 -26.21
CA GLN A 291 1.08 13.14 -25.16
C GLN A 291 0.46 14.52 -24.96
N ASP A 292 0.03 15.18 -26.05
CA ASP A 292 -0.63 16.49 -25.97
C ASP A 292 -1.98 16.42 -25.25
N GLU A 293 -2.72 15.33 -25.40
CA GLU A 293 -3.98 15.11 -24.66
C GLU A 293 -3.71 14.89 -23.17
N ILE A 294 -2.63 14.17 -22.83
CA ILE A 294 -2.22 13.96 -21.45
C ILE A 294 -1.81 15.31 -20.84
N ASN A 295 -0.98 16.09 -21.55
CA ASN A 295 -0.54 17.41 -21.09
C ASN A 295 -1.75 18.34 -20.84
N ARG A 296 -2.69 18.40 -21.80
CA ARG A 296 -3.94 19.17 -21.63
C ARG A 296 -4.80 18.69 -20.47
N LEU A 297 -4.86 17.38 -20.25
CA LEU A 297 -5.59 16.80 -19.10
C LEU A 297 -4.98 17.25 -17.78
N LEU A 298 -3.67 17.15 -17.62
CA LEU A 298 -2.96 17.55 -16.40
C LEU A 298 -3.13 19.06 -16.13
N VAL A 299 -2.98 19.90 -17.14
CA VAL A 299 -3.19 21.36 -17.03
C VAL A 299 -4.62 21.69 -16.60
N ARG A 300 -5.64 21.05 -17.23
CA ARG A 300 -7.04 21.23 -16.85
C ARG A 300 -7.30 20.86 -15.39
N LEU A 301 -6.86 19.67 -14.98
CA LEU A 301 -7.03 19.21 -13.60
C LEU A 301 -6.34 20.11 -12.59
N GLY A 302 -5.15 20.63 -12.92
CA GLY A 302 -4.43 21.61 -12.11
C GLY A 302 -5.20 22.93 -11.97
N LYS A 303 -5.74 23.49 -13.08
CA LYS A 303 -6.57 24.69 -13.08
C LYS A 303 -7.88 24.51 -12.28
N ASP A 304 -8.41 23.28 -12.28
CA ASP A 304 -9.60 22.93 -11.47
C ASP A 304 -9.28 22.81 -9.97
N GLY A 305 -8.03 23.10 -9.54
CA GLY A 305 -7.61 23.04 -8.15
C GLY A 305 -7.45 21.61 -7.60
N LYS A 306 -7.30 20.62 -8.48
CA LYS A 306 -7.14 19.21 -8.09
C LYS A 306 -5.70 18.91 -7.67
N ARG A 307 -5.56 18.01 -6.72
CA ARG A 307 -4.30 17.38 -6.35
C ARG A 307 -4.16 16.10 -7.19
N VAL A 308 -3.25 16.14 -8.15
CA VAL A 308 -3.14 15.07 -9.15
C VAL A 308 -1.81 14.34 -8.99
N VAL A 309 -1.87 13.03 -8.91
CA VAL A 309 -0.71 12.16 -9.08
C VAL A 309 -0.70 11.65 -10.52
N ARG A 310 0.33 12.03 -11.27
CA ARG A 310 0.67 11.44 -12.58
C ARG A 310 1.64 10.30 -12.33
N LEU A 311 1.15 9.07 -12.32
CA LEU A 311 1.88 7.86 -11.98
C LEU A 311 2.49 7.22 -13.22
N LYS A 312 3.80 7.06 -13.25
CA LYS A 312 4.59 6.59 -14.38
C LYS A 312 5.39 5.35 -13.98
N SER A 313 5.48 4.33 -14.81
CA SER A 313 6.31 3.15 -14.55
C SER A 313 7.79 3.53 -14.43
N GLY A 314 8.52 2.89 -13.54
CA GLY A 314 9.92 3.19 -13.27
C GLY A 314 10.13 4.56 -12.62
N ASP A 315 11.01 5.35 -13.20
CA ASP A 315 11.28 6.75 -12.83
C ASP A 315 10.72 7.72 -13.89
N PRO A 316 10.08 8.83 -13.49
CA PRO A 316 9.48 9.77 -14.44
C PRO A 316 10.47 10.40 -15.42
N LEU A 317 11.74 10.57 -15.00
CA LEU A 317 12.78 11.25 -15.77
C LEU A 317 13.59 10.30 -16.65
N VAL A 318 13.38 8.97 -16.54
CA VAL A 318 14.06 7.96 -17.36
C VAL A 318 13.09 7.41 -18.41
N TYR A 319 13.18 7.90 -19.65
CA TYR A 319 12.31 7.56 -20.80
C TYR A 319 10.81 7.71 -20.56
N GLY A 320 10.45 8.50 -19.52
CA GLY A 320 9.06 8.71 -19.11
C GLY A 320 8.37 9.91 -19.78
N ARG A 321 9.01 10.63 -20.70
CA ARG A 321 8.50 11.86 -21.35
C ARG A 321 8.05 12.96 -20.38
N ALA A 322 8.55 12.94 -19.13
CA ALA A 322 8.18 13.92 -18.13
C ALA A 322 8.58 15.36 -18.52
N GLY A 323 9.60 15.54 -19.36
CA GLY A 323 10.01 16.84 -19.87
C GLY A 323 8.88 17.60 -20.57
N GLU A 324 8.08 16.90 -21.39
CA GLU A 324 6.93 17.47 -22.10
C GLU A 324 5.79 17.84 -21.14
N GLU A 325 5.52 16.97 -20.15
CA GLU A 325 4.52 17.24 -19.11
C GLU A 325 4.92 18.44 -18.25
N MET A 326 6.21 18.52 -17.83
CA MET A 326 6.75 19.65 -17.07
C MET A 326 6.67 20.96 -17.85
N ALA A 327 7.01 20.95 -19.14
CA ALA A 327 6.93 22.14 -19.99
C ALA A 327 5.50 22.71 -20.05
N ALA A 328 4.51 21.84 -20.29
CA ALA A 328 3.11 22.24 -20.35
C ALA A 328 2.59 22.78 -18.99
N LEU A 329 3.03 22.19 -17.87
CA LEU A 329 2.65 22.66 -16.53
C LEU A 329 3.27 24.00 -16.19
N ARG A 330 4.54 24.24 -16.56
CA ARG A 330 5.22 25.53 -16.38
C ARG A 330 4.54 26.63 -17.19
N GLU A 331 4.27 26.36 -18.47
CA GLU A 331 3.59 27.31 -19.35
C GLU A 331 2.21 27.70 -18.80
N ALA A 332 1.49 26.73 -18.21
CA ALA A 332 0.19 26.95 -17.60
C ALA A 332 0.23 27.56 -16.19
N GLY A 333 1.41 27.79 -15.59
CA GLY A 333 1.57 28.30 -14.22
C GLY A 333 1.08 27.33 -13.14
N ILE A 334 1.06 26.01 -13.42
CA ILE A 334 0.62 24.98 -12.47
C ILE A 334 1.80 24.52 -11.63
N ALA A 335 1.64 24.56 -10.30
CA ALA A 335 2.63 24.03 -9.37
C ALA A 335 2.77 22.52 -9.54
N TYR A 336 4.00 22.03 -9.71
CA TYR A 336 4.27 20.61 -9.81
C TYR A 336 5.52 20.23 -9.02
N GLU A 337 5.64 18.94 -8.78
CA GLU A 337 6.76 18.33 -8.08
C GLU A 337 7.05 16.96 -8.68
N ILE A 338 8.35 16.58 -8.71
CA ILE A 338 8.78 15.26 -9.17
C ILE A 338 9.08 14.39 -7.96
N VAL A 339 8.51 13.20 -7.93
CA VAL A 339 8.81 12.17 -6.95
C VAL A 339 9.52 11.04 -7.69
N PRO A 340 10.82 10.82 -7.45
CA PRO A 340 11.58 9.79 -8.15
C PRO A 340 11.05 8.39 -7.84
N GLY A 341 11.30 7.46 -8.74
CA GLY A 341 11.03 6.04 -8.58
C GLY A 341 12.25 5.19 -8.90
N ILE A 342 12.21 3.91 -8.53
CA ILE A 342 13.25 2.96 -8.91
C ILE A 342 13.09 2.64 -10.40
N THR A 343 14.11 2.95 -11.19
CA THR A 343 14.09 2.67 -12.63
C THR A 343 14.23 1.18 -12.90
N SER A 344 13.65 0.69 -13.99
CA SER A 344 13.60 -0.75 -14.33
C SER A 344 14.99 -1.38 -14.46
N ALA A 345 16.00 -0.62 -14.87
CA ALA A 345 17.36 -1.15 -14.97
C ALA A 345 17.94 -1.58 -13.62
N PHE A 346 17.65 -0.82 -12.54
CA PHE A 346 18.14 -1.19 -11.21
C PHE A 346 17.43 -2.41 -10.65
N ALA A 347 16.13 -2.54 -10.88
CA ALA A 347 15.39 -3.72 -10.47
C ALA A 347 15.83 -4.97 -11.27
N ALA A 348 16.00 -4.83 -12.57
CA ALA A 348 16.51 -5.90 -13.42
C ALA A 348 17.90 -6.39 -12.97
N ALA A 349 18.77 -5.47 -12.61
CA ALA A 349 20.09 -5.80 -12.08
C ALA A 349 20.00 -6.55 -10.74
N ALA A 350 19.09 -6.12 -9.86
CA ALA A 350 18.86 -6.79 -8.58
C ALA A 350 18.29 -8.21 -8.74
N ASP A 351 17.39 -8.43 -9.70
CA ASP A 351 16.83 -9.75 -10.01
C ASP A 351 17.88 -10.78 -10.45
N PHE A 352 18.98 -10.32 -11.06
CA PHE A 352 20.12 -11.14 -11.47
C PHE A 352 21.31 -11.09 -10.49
N GLU A 353 21.19 -10.37 -9.36
CA GLU A 353 22.34 -10.11 -8.47
C GLU A 353 23.52 -9.48 -9.23
N LEU A 354 23.24 -8.63 -10.22
CA LEU A 354 24.17 -8.09 -11.19
C LEU A 354 24.67 -6.71 -10.73
N PRO A 355 25.99 -6.53 -10.52
CA PRO A 355 26.55 -5.21 -10.31
C PRO A 355 26.58 -4.42 -11.63
N LEU A 356 25.85 -3.32 -11.71
CA LEU A 356 25.86 -2.45 -12.89
C LEU A 356 27.19 -1.72 -13.07
N THR A 357 27.97 -1.57 -12.01
CA THR A 357 29.36 -1.08 -12.03
C THR A 357 30.22 -2.05 -11.25
N LEU A 358 31.41 -2.40 -11.78
CA LEU A 358 32.32 -3.34 -11.18
C LEU A 358 33.74 -2.83 -11.27
N ARG A 359 34.42 -2.70 -10.12
CA ARG A 359 35.79 -2.16 -10.04
C ARG A 359 36.73 -3.00 -10.93
N GLY A 360 37.50 -2.31 -11.79
CA GLY A 360 38.43 -2.95 -12.73
C GLY A 360 37.78 -3.55 -13.97
N VAL A 361 36.44 -3.59 -14.07
CA VAL A 361 35.70 -4.17 -15.21
C VAL A 361 34.82 -3.13 -15.89
N ALA A 362 33.90 -2.50 -15.15
CA ALA A 362 32.99 -1.51 -15.69
C ALA A 362 32.82 -0.34 -14.73
N SER A 363 33.37 0.82 -15.08
CA SER A 363 33.27 2.05 -14.30
C SER A 363 32.14 2.97 -14.74
N SER A 364 31.51 2.68 -15.87
CA SER A 364 30.49 3.50 -16.51
C SER A 364 29.21 2.71 -16.74
N LEU A 365 28.07 3.39 -16.61
CA LEU A 365 26.74 2.86 -16.89
C LEU A 365 26.06 3.73 -17.95
N ILE A 366 25.61 3.10 -19.03
CA ILE A 366 24.94 3.79 -20.14
C ILE A 366 23.48 3.36 -20.13
N PHE A 367 22.55 4.31 -19.98
CA PHE A 367 21.14 4.11 -20.26
C PHE A 367 20.86 4.51 -21.69
N THR A 368 20.31 3.61 -22.49
CA THR A 368 19.91 3.87 -23.87
C THR A 368 18.52 3.32 -24.14
N THR A 369 17.90 3.72 -25.25
CA THR A 369 16.58 3.24 -25.65
C THR A 369 16.64 2.64 -27.05
N GLY A 370 15.93 1.56 -27.24
CA GLY A 370 15.83 0.92 -28.54
C GLY A 370 15.08 1.74 -29.59
N HIS A 371 14.20 2.67 -29.16
CA HIS A 371 13.36 3.45 -30.08
C HIS A 371 14.08 4.61 -30.78
N ASP A 372 15.16 5.11 -30.23
CA ASP A 372 15.95 6.19 -30.84
C ASP A 372 16.91 5.72 -31.92
N LEU A 373 16.92 4.41 -32.22
CA LEU A 373 17.82 3.82 -33.24
C LEU A 373 17.39 4.15 -34.69
N ALA A 374 16.21 4.72 -34.88
CA ALA A 374 15.66 5.05 -36.21
C ALA A 374 16.15 6.42 -36.78
N GLY A 375 16.93 7.19 -36.03
CA GLY A 375 17.42 8.52 -36.43
C GLY A 375 18.94 8.59 -36.59
N ASP A 376 19.42 9.25 -37.65
CA ASP A 376 20.84 9.40 -38.02
C ASP A 376 21.67 10.31 -37.07
N VAL A 377 21.12 10.83 -35.98
CA VAL A 377 21.73 11.93 -35.20
C VAL A 377 21.82 11.63 -33.69
N LEU A 378 21.95 10.36 -33.30
CA LEU A 378 22.20 10.08 -31.88
C LEU A 378 23.69 10.07 -31.56
N PRO A 379 24.07 10.55 -30.33
CA PRO A 379 25.45 10.36 -29.85
C PRO A 379 25.83 8.89 -30.03
N ASP A 380 27.04 8.63 -30.45
CA ASP A 380 27.54 7.27 -30.74
C ASP A 380 27.77 6.50 -29.43
N TRP A 381 26.63 6.21 -28.71
CA TRP A 381 26.65 5.49 -27.44
C TRP A 381 27.31 4.11 -27.59
N ALA A 382 27.27 3.51 -28.79
CA ALA A 382 27.91 2.25 -29.07
C ALA A 382 29.44 2.33 -28.95
N ARG A 383 30.05 3.46 -29.34
CA ARG A 383 31.49 3.69 -29.12
C ARG A 383 31.86 3.88 -27.66
N LEU A 384 30.95 4.48 -26.86
CA LEU A 384 31.15 4.60 -25.43
C LEU A 384 31.09 3.24 -24.73
N ALA A 385 30.33 2.29 -25.27
CA ALA A 385 30.22 0.93 -24.78
C ALA A 385 31.54 0.13 -24.85
N VAL A 386 32.33 0.35 -25.91
CA VAL A 386 33.63 -0.34 -26.14
C VAL A 386 34.67 0.03 -25.07
N SER A 387 34.48 1.10 -24.32
CA SER A 387 35.38 1.53 -23.24
C SER A 387 35.17 0.82 -21.90
N GLY A 388 34.47 -0.32 -21.85
CA GLY A 388 34.22 -1.06 -20.62
C GLY A 388 33.04 -0.51 -19.80
N ALA A 389 31.96 -0.17 -20.47
CA ALA A 389 30.71 0.26 -19.81
C ALA A 389 29.69 -0.87 -19.77
N THR A 390 28.84 -0.85 -18.73
CA THR A 390 27.59 -1.60 -18.72
C THR A 390 26.50 -0.81 -19.42
N ILE A 391 25.73 -1.45 -20.29
CA ILE A 391 24.68 -0.83 -21.10
C ILE A 391 23.33 -1.38 -20.67
N ALA A 392 22.40 -0.54 -20.27
CA ALA A 392 21.00 -0.89 -20.03
C ALA A 392 20.12 -0.33 -21.14
N VAL A 393 19.52 -1.23 -21.94
CA VAL A 393 18.69 -0.89 -23.10
C VAL A 393 17.22 -0.98 -22.73
N TYR A 394 16.54 0.16 -22.70
CA TYR A 394 15.10 0.26 -22.53
C TYR A 394 14.39 0.03 -23.87
N MET A 395 13.22 -0.61 -23.83
CA MET A 395 12.40 -0.86 -25.04
C MET A 395 13.19 -1.60 -26.15
N GLY A 396 14.14 -2.45 -25.74
CA GLY A 396 15.10 -3.08 -26.66
C GLY A 396 14.56 -4.32 -27.40
N ARG A 397 13.42 -4.92 -27.00
CA ARG A 397 12.95 -6.20 -27.54
C ARG A 397 12.78 -6.17 -29.06
N SER A 398 12.04 -5.20 -29.59
CA SER A 398 11.70 -5.14 -31.03
C SER A 398 12.83 -4.63 -31.92
N VAL A 399 14.00 -4.35 -31.36
CA VAL A 399 15.16 -3.79 -32.06
C VAL A 399 16.48 -4.48 -31.60
N ALA A 400 16.35 -5.65 -31.01
CA ALA A 400 17.45 -6.39 -30.40
C ALA A 400 18.55 -6.72 -31.42
N ALA A 401 18.19 -7.12 -32.64
CA ALA A 401 19.11 -7.37 -33.74
C ALA A 401 19.87 -6.10 -34.14
N SER A 402 19.19 -4.95 -34.21
CA SER A 402 19.82 -3.67 -34.53
C SER A 402 20.78 -3.23 -33.43
N VAL A 403 20.44 -3.44 -32.16
CA VAL A 403 21.30 -3.14 -31.00
C VAL A 403 22.57 -4.01 -31.07
N ALA A 404 22.41 -5.33 -31.25
CA ALA A 404 23.54 -6.26 -31.37
C ALA A 404 24.48 -5.85 -32.50
N LYS A 405 23.92 -5.67 -33.71
CA LYS A 405 24.71 -5.28 -34.89
C LYS A 405 25.49 -3.97 -34.62
N ARG A 406 24.87 -2.94 -34.09
CA ARG A 406 25.51 -1.66 -33.85
C ARG A 406 26.64 -1.72 -32.84
N LEU A 407 26.50 -2.54 -31.79
CA LEU A 407 27.56 -2.77 -30.80
C LEU A 407 28.73 -3.55 -31.37
N ILE A 408 28.45 -4.58 -32.17
CA ILE A 408 29.50 -5.37 -32.85
C ILE A 408 30.25 -4.52 -33.88
N ASP A 409 29.52 -3.73 -34.68
CA ASP A 409 30.13 -2.81 -35.67
C ASP A 409 31.00 -1.73 -34.98
N ALA A 410 30.68 -1.34 -33.76
CA ALA A 410 31.47 -0.42 -32.94
C ALA A 410 32.72 -1.10 -32.32
N GLY A 411 32.83 -2.43 -32.35
CA GLY A 411 33.97 -3.18 -31.85
C GLY A 411 33.73 -3.94 -30.54
N LEU A 412 32.51 -4.07 -30.07
CA LEU A 412 32.19 -4.90 -28.91
C LEU A 412 32.24 -6.39 -29.32
N GLY A 413 32.85 -7.23 -28.47
CA GLY A 413 33.00 -8.67 -28.75
C GLY A 413 31.64 -9.37 -28.86
N VAL A 414 31.49 -10.28 -29.85
CA VAL A 414 30.27 -11.07 -30.06
C VAL A 414 29.89 -11.92 -28.85
N GLU A 415 30.88 -12.32 -28.05
CA GLU A 415 30.73 -13.12 -26.83
C GLU A 415 30.44 -12.26 -25.58
N THR A 416 30.29 -10.94 -25.72
CA THR A 416 29.92 -10.07 -24.60
C THR A 416 28.61 -10.53 -23.97
N THR A 417 28.60 -10.70 -22.65
CA THR A 417 27.45 -11.25 -21.90
C THR A 417 26.25 -10.33 -21.92
N VAL A 418 25.07 -10.93 -22.09
CA VAL A 418 23.78 -10.26 -22.11
C VAL A 418 22.85 -10.90 -21.07
N ALA A 419 22.20 -10.07 -20.28
CA ALA A 419 21.10 -10.43 -19.41
C ALA A 419 19.81 -9.77 -19.90
N VAL A 420 18.73 -10.53 -19.99
CA VAL A 420 17.42 -10.04 -20.42
C VAL A 420 16.40 -10.35 -19.34
N ILE A 421 15.64 -9.35 -18.93
CA ILE A 421 14.66 -9.45 -17.86
C ILE A 421 13.31 -8.96 -18.36
N GLU A 422 12.31 -9.85 -18.36
CA GLU A 422 10.91 -9.49 -18.52
C GLU A 422 10.29 -9.24 -17.14
N ASN A 423 9.44 -8.26 -17.01
CA ASN A 423 8.66 -7.97 -15.78
C ASN A 423 9.54 -7.82 -14.52
N ALA A 424 10.66 -7.10 -14.63
CA ALA A 424 11.60 -6.90 -13.51
C ALA A 424 10.88 -6.55 -12.21
N SER A 425 11.29 -7.16 -11.10
CA SER A 425 10.75 -7.09 -9.75
C SER A 425 9.36 -7.71 -9.53
N ARG A 426 8.69 -8.20 -10.54
CA ARG A 426 7.35 -8.79 -10.41
C ARG A 426 7.42 -10.29 -10.13
N ALA A 427 6.33 -10.85 -9.61
CA ALA A 427 6.25 -12.30 -9.34
C ALA A 427 6.36 -13.16 -10.60
N ASP A 428 5.90 -12.63 -11.74
CA ASP A 428 5.92 -13.25 -13.08
C ASP A 428 7.17 -12.87 -13.90
N ARG A 429 8.24 -12.40 -13.24
CA ARG A 429 9.49 -12.07 -13.92
C ARG A 429 10.13 -13.30 -14.56
N ARG A 430 10.70 -13.11 -15.73
CA ARG A 430 11.51 -14.11 -16.43
C ARG A 430 12.91 -13.57 -16.66
N LEU A 431 13.87 -14.44 -16.43
CA LEU A 431 15.29 -14.12 -16.53
C LEU A 431 15.87 -14.94 -17.68
N LEU A 432 16.53 -14.28 -18.64
CA LEU A 432 17.20 -14.94 -19.76
C LEU A 432 18.64 -14.43 -19.86
N HIS A 433 19.53 -15.28 -20.34
CA HIS A 433 20.94 -14.93 -20.53
C HIS A 433 21.45 -15.43 -21.88
N GLY A 434 22.51 -14.80 -22.37
CA GLY A 434 23.15 -15.14 -23.61
C GLY A 434 24.37 -14.25 -23.89
N THR A 435 24.79 -14.25 -25.14
CA THR A 435 25.83 -13.36 -25.63
C THR A 435 25.23 -12.28 -26.54
N LEU A 436 26.04 -11.31 -26.92
CA LEU A 436 25.63 -10.27 -27.86
C LEU A 436 25.22 -10.89 -29.22
N ASN A 437 25.85 -12.03 -29.61
CA ASN A 437 25.50 -12.79 -30.81
C ASN A 437 24.11 -13.42 -30.72
N ASP A 438 23.64 -13.78 -29.51
CA ASP A 438 22.34 -14.42 -29.29
C ASP A 438 21.21 -13.36 -29.15
N LEU A 439 21.54 -12.10 -28.92
CA LEU A 439 20.57 -11.05 -28.64
C LEU A 439 19.48 -10.90 -29.73
N PRO A 440 19.75 -11.11 -31.04
CA PRO A 440 18.70 -11.05 -32.08
C PRO A 440 17.56 -12.04 -31.85
N GLU A 441 17.79 -13.20 -31.20
CA GLU A 441 16.75 -14.18 -30.89
C GLU A 441 15.65 -13.63 -29.98
N LEU A 442 15.92 -12.56 -29.25
CA LEU A 442 14.93 -11.88 -28.41
C LEU A 442 13.73 -11.36 -29.22
N GLU A 443 13.91 -11.02 -30.49
CA GLU A 443 12.82 -10.55 -31.34
C GLU A 443 11.80 -11.66 -31.67
N HIS A 444 12.25 -12.93 -31.58
CA HIS A 444 11.46 -14.14 -31.88
C HIS A 444 10.85 -14.80 -30.64
N ARG A 445 11.07 -14.23 -29.43
CA ARG A 445 10.52 -14.76 -28.15
C ARG A 445 9.09 -14.22 -27.92
N ASP A 446 8.12 -14.74 -28.69
CA ASP A 446 6.71 -14.27 -28.66
C ASP A 446 6.02 -14.47 -27.31
N GLU A 447 6.52 -15.41 -26.50
CA GLU A 447 6.03 -15.65 -25.13
C GLU A 447 6.36 -14.53 -24.14
N LEU A 448 7.30 -13.62 -24.47
CA LEU A 448 7.60 -12.44 -23.66
C LEU A 448 6.58 -11.33 -23.99
N THR A 449 5.60 -11.17 -23.17
CA THR A 449 4.48 -10.23 -23.41
C THR A 449 4.59 -8.95 -22.58
N GLY A 450 5.45 -8.96 -21.57
CA GLY A 450 5.69 -7.85 -20.64
C GLY A 450 6.80 -6.89 -21.09
N PRO A 451 7.06 -5.83 -20.31
CA PRO A 451 8.19 -4.94 -20.54
C PRO A 451 9.54 -5.67 -20.33
N VAL A 452 10.43 -5.51 -21.27
CA VAL A 452 11.74 -6.15 -21.27
C VAL A 452 12.86 -5.12 -21.06
N MET A 453 13.81 -5.47 -20.17
CA MET A 453 15.08 -4.79 -19.97
C MET A 453 16.22 -5.65 -20.48
N VAL A 454 17.15 -5.07 -21.23
CA VAL A 454 18.35 -5.74 -21.70
C VAL A 454 19.57 -5.08 -21.05
N ILE A 455 20.47 -5.87 -20.45
CA ILE A 455 21.71 -5.37 -19.85
C ILE A 455 22.88 -6.09 -20.52
N ILE A 456 23.85 -5.32 -21.01
CA ILE A 456 24.97 -5.81 -21.82
C ILE A 456 26.28 -5.31 -21.23
N GLY A 457 27.31 -6.15 -21.21
CA GLY A 457 28.67 -5.74 -20.82
C GLY A 457 29.40 -6.81 -20.00
N ASP A 458 30.70 -6.57 -19.79
CA ASP A 458 31.58 -7.55 -19.09
C ASP A 458 31.17 -7.73 -17.62
N ALA A 459 30.63 -6.70 -16.96
CA ALA A 459 30.12 -6.83 -15.59
C ALA A 459 28.96 -7.84 -15.48
N VAL A 460 28.21 -8.06 -16.58
CA VAL A 460 27.07 -8.99 -16.62
C VAL A 460 27.52 -10.44 -16.43
N ALA A 461 28.76 -10.79 -16.83
CA ALA A 461 29.29 -12.12 -16.61
C ALA A 461 29.39 -12.55 -15.14
N GLY A 462 29.31 -11.59 -14.20
CA GLY A 462 29.29 -11.85 -12.77
C GLY A 462 27.90 -12.04 -12.18
N ALA A 463 26.84 -12.00 -12.98
CA ALA A 463 25.46 -12.18 -12.52
C ALA A 463 25.16 -13.62 -12.10
N ASN A 464 24.10 -13.79 -11.30
CA ASN A 464 23.59 -15.11 -10.94
C ASN A 464 22.62 -15.62 -12.01
N PHE A 465 23.07 -16.60 -12.80
CA PHE A 465 22.28 -17.21 -13.87
C PHE A 465 21.56 -18.49 -13.48
N ASP A 466 21.64 -18.96 -12.23
CA ASP A 466 21.09 -20.25 -11.79
C ASP A 466 19.59 -20.41 -12.05
N ARG A 467 18.86 -19.30 -12.14
CA ARG A 467 17.39 -19.26 -12.36
C ARG A 467 17.00 -18.71 -13.73
N SER A 468 17.96 -18.59 -14.64
CA SER A 468 17.71 -17.98 -15.95
C SER A 468 17.64 -19.02 -17.06
N GLU A 469 16.88 -18.71 -18.10
CA GLU A 469 16.77 -19.50 -19.32
C GLU A 469 17.81 -19.00 -20.34
N ALA A 470 18.26 -19.88 -21.21
CA ALA A 470 19.10 -19.48 -22.33
C ALA A 470 18.32 -18.68 -23.37
N LEU A 471 18.91 -17.59 -23.86
CA LEU A 471 18.29 -16.75 -24.90
C LEU A 471 18.21 -17.49 -26.23
N ALA A 472 19.28 -18.25 -26.58
CA ALA A 472 19.33 -19.14 -27.72
C ALA A 472 19.58 -20.59 -27.28
N SER A 473 19.12 -21.57 -28.07
CA SER A 473 19.23 -23.01 -27.77
C SER A 473 20.68 -23.55 -27.71
N SER A 474 21.65 -22.78 -28.19
CA SER A 474 23.07 -23.12 -28.24
C SER A 474 23.86 -22.81 -26.96
N VAL A 475 23.28 -22.07 -26.04
CA VAL A 475 23.96 -21.52 -24.83
C VAL A 475 23.95 -22.53 -23.69
N ARG A 476 25.16 -22.87 -23.16
CA ARG A 476 25.28 -23.69 -21.94
C ARG A 476 25.55 -22.81 -20.72
N PRO A 477 24.88 -23.03 -19.59
CA PRO A 477 25.09 -22.24 -18.34
C PRO A 477 26.54 -22.30 -17.83
N ALA A 478 27.29 -23.36 -18.17
CA ALA A 478 28.69 -23.55 -17.77
C ALA A 478 29.66 -22.55 -18.41
N ASP A 479 29.30 -21.94 -19.54
CA ASP A 479 30.20 -21.06 -20.31
C ASP A 479 30.34 -19.65 -19.68
N PHE A 480 29.56 -19.34 -18.64
CA PHE A 480 29.52 -18.03 -18.00
C PHE A 480 30.26 -17.92 -16.66
N LYS A 481 30.83 -19.03 -16.13
CA LYS A 481 31.65 -19.00 -14.92
C LYS A 481 33.07 -18.49 -15.22
N ARG A 482 33.27 -17.19 -15.19
CA ARG A 482 34.61 -16.60 -15.01
C ARG A 482 34.91 -16.52 -13.52
N GLU A 483 36.00 -17.20 -13.10
CA GLU A 483 36.55 -17.04 -11.77
C GLU A 483 36.93 -15.55 -11.57
N TYR A 484 36.31 -14.88 -10.60
CA TYR A 484 36.82 -13.60 -10.14
C TYR A 484 38.15 -13.85 -9.42
N VAL A 485 39.23 -13.49 -10.07
CA VAL A 485 40.54 -13.39 -9.41
C VAL A 485 40.45 -12.19 -8.47
N ASN A 486 40.44 -12.50 -7.15
CA ASN A 486 40.57 -11.51 -6.10
C ASN A 486 41.89 -10.77 -6.30
N GLY A 487 41.83 -9.51 -6.71
CA GLY A 487 42.94 -8.56 -6.75
C GLY A 487 42.76 -7.51 -5.63
#